data_b5f3a028b8c1678b9f8ddbeb1613ed4b
#
_entry.id   b5f3a028b8c1678b9f8ddbeb1613ed4b
#
_cell.length_a   1.000
_cell.length_b   1.000
_cell.length_c   1.000
_cell.angle_alpha   90.00
_cell.angle_beta   90.00
_cell.angle_gamma   90.00
#
_symmetry.space_group_name_H-M   'P 1'
#
loop_
_entity.id
_entity.type
_entity.pdbx_description
1 polymer ?
#
loop_
_entity_poly.entity_id
_entity_poly.type
_entity_poly.pdbx_seq_one_letter_code
_entity_poly.pdbx_strand_id
1 'polypeptide(L)'
;MSDISKYAGIFPAFYACYDKDGRISPEAVRALARYLLDKGVKGLYVGGSSGECIYHSVAERRLVLENVMAEVGGRLTVIAHVACNSTADSRELAAHAQALGVDAIAAIPPIYFKLPPRGIAKYWNDISDAAPDTDFIIYNIPQLAGVALTIPLLKEMQKNPRVVGVKNSSMPVQDIQMWRDEGVIVFNGTD
;
A
#
# COMPACT_ATOMS: atom_id res chain seq x y z
N MET A 1 -15.42 14.15 -1.05
CA MET A 1 -14.95 13.05 -0.17
C MET A 1 -14.97 11.78 -1.01
N SER A 2 -13.86 11.05 -1.04
CA SER A 2 -13.82 9.75 -1.71
C SER A 2 -14.80 8.78 -1.05
N ASP A 3 -15.42 7.90 -1.84
CA ASP A 3 -16.26 6.83 -1.31
C ASP A 3 -15.36 5.80 -0.59
N ILE A 4 -15.36 5.87 0.75
CA ILE A 4 -14.56 4.97 1.58
C ILE A 4 -15.21 3.59 1.78
N SER A 5 -16.47 3.39 1.35
CA SER A 5 -17.17 2.10 1.47
C SER A 5 -16.51 1.01 0.61
N LYS A 6 -15.82 1.39 -0.47
CA LYS A 6 -15.04 0.49 -1.32
C LYS A 6 -13.93 -0.24 -0.56
N TYR A 7 -13.50 0.28 0.61
CA TYR A 7 -12.44 -0.30 1.43
C TYR A 7 -12.95 -1.22 2.55
N ALA A 8 -14.25 -1.48 2.64
CA ALA A 8 -14.80 -2.38 3.65
C ALA A 8 -14.78 -3.83 3.17
N GLY A 9 -14.02 -4.71 3.84
CA GLY A 9 -13.95 -6.13 3.50
C GLY A 9 -12.55 -6.73 3.65
N ILE A 10 -12.36 -7.90 3.03
CA ILE A 10 -11.09 -8.65 3.08
C ILE A 10 -10.21 -8.23 1.91
N PHE A 11 -8.98 -7.85 2.23
CA PHE A 11 -7.92 -7.46 1.31
C PHE A 11 -6.67 -8.32 1.54
N PRO A 12 -6.53 -9.46 0.88
CA PRO A 12 -5.32 -10.27 0.99
C PRO A 12 -4.07 -9.48 0.60
N ALA A 13 -3.00 -9.67 1.38
CA ALA A 13 -1.68 -9.22 1.00
C ALA A 13 -1.18 -10.10 -0.16
N PHE A 14 -1.03 -9.50 -1.33
CA PHE A 14 -0.70 -10.21 -2.56
C PHE A 14 0.77 -10.64 -2.54
N TYR A 15 1.03 -11.92 -2.74
CA TYR A 15 2.38 -12.48 -2.78
C TYR A 15 3.10 -12.17 -4.08
N ALA A 16 4.43 -12.10 -4.02
CA ALA A 16 5.24 -12.20 -5.22
C ALA A 16 5.10 -13.60 -5.84
N CYS A 17 5.03 -13.66 -7.17
CA CYS A 17 4.86 -14.90 -7.90
C CYS A 17 6.04 -15.09 -8.85
N TYR A 18 6.75 -16.21 -8.72
CA TYR A 18 7.98 -16.48 -9.44
C TYR A 18 7.82 -17.63 -10.41
N ASP A 19 8.62 -17.61 -11.46
CA ASP A 19 8.89 -18.77 -12.32
C ASP A 19 9.94 -19.68 -11.68
N LYS A 20 10.27 -20.78 -12.39
CA LYS A 20 11.30 -21.75 -11.95
C LYS A 20 12.71 -21.17 -11.85
N ASP A 21 12.95 -20.01 -12.47
CA ASP A 21 14.26 -19.34 -12.48
C ASP A 21 14.31 -18.20 -11.44
N GLY A 22 13.26 -18.05 -10.62
CA GLY A 22 13.16 -17.03 -9.57
C GLY A 22 12.84 -15.63 -10.08
N ARG A 23 12.32 -15.48 -11.29
CA ARG A 23 11.90 -14.19 -11.85
C ARG A 23 10.40 -14.02 -11.67
N ILE A 24 9.93 -12.77 -11.59
CA ILE A 24 8.50 -12.48 -11.55
C ILE A 24 7.83 -13.15 -12.77
N SER A 25 6.81 -13.97 -12.49
CA SER A 25 6.00 -14.65 -13.50
C SER A 25 4.67 -13.91 -13.73
N PRO A 26 4.51 -13.21 -14.86
CA PRO A 26 3.22 -12.57 -15.21
C PRO A 26 2.05 -13.55 -15.22
N GLU A 27 2.26 -14.77 -15.67
CA GLU A 27 1.24 -15.82 -15.71
C GLU A 27 0.79 -16.22 -14.30
N ALA A 28 1.74 -16.47 -13.39
CA ALA A 28 1.44 -16.83 -12.00
C ALA A 28 0.79 -15.65 -11.23
N VAL A 29 1.22 -14.41 -11.50
CA VAL A 29 0.57 -13.20 -10.95
C VAL A 29 -0.91 -13.15 -11.36
N ARG A 30 -1.21 -13.31 -12.65
CA ARG A 30 -2.60 -13.31 -13.14
C ARG A 30 -3.41 -14.48 -12.58
N ALA A 31 -2.81 -15.67 -12.50
CA ALA A 31 -3.48 -16.85 -11.94
C ALA A 31 -3.86 -16.65 -10.47
N LEU A 32 -2.95 -16.09 -9.65
CA LEU A 32 -3.24 -15.77 -8.26
C LEU A 32 -4.32 -14.68 -8.13
N ALA A 33 -4.25 -13.63 -8.96
CA ALA A 33 -5.24 -12.56 -8.94
C ALA A 33 -6.64 -13.09 -9.28
N ARG A 34 -6.76 -13.93 -10.31
CA ARG A 34 -8.01 -14.62 -10.69
C ARG A 34 -8.53 -15.51 -9.57
N TYR A 35 -7.65 -16.32 -8.98
CA TYR A 35 -8.02 -17.18 -7.86
C TYR A 35 -8.63 -16.38 -6.70
N LEU A 36 -8.01 -15.25 -6.32
CA LEU A 36 -8.53 -14.40 -5.24
C LEU A 36 -9.86 -13.74 -5.62
N LEU A 37 -10.02 -13.30 -6.86
CA LEU A 37 -11.29 -12.80 -7.37
C LEU A 37 -12.40 -13.87 -7.25
N ASP A 38 -12.13 -15.11 -7.67
CA ASP A 38 -13.05 -16.22 -7.60
C ASP A 38 -13.42 -16.63 -6.15
N LYS A 39 -12.54 -16.32 -5.19
CA LYS A 39 -12.80 -16.48 -3.75
C LYS A 39 -13.68 -15.37 -3.16
N GLY A 40 -14.03 -14.35 -3.92
CA GLY A 40 -14.95 -13.29 -3.50
C GLY A 40 -14.34 -12.29 -2.53
N VAL A 41 -13.02 -12.08 -2.55
CA VAL A 41 -12.38 -11.02 -1.76
C VAL A 41 -12.83 -9.63 -2.22
N LYS A 42 -12.80 -8.65 -1.34
CA LYS A 42 -13.21 -7.28 -1.68
C LYS A 42 -12.16 -6.54 -2.49
N GLY A 43 -10.91 -6.81 -2.24
CA GLY A 43 -9.80 -6.15 -2.93
C GLY A 43 -8.47 -6.84 -2.70
N LEU A 44 -7.39 -6.23 -3.19
CA LEU A 44 -6.02 -6.73 -3.07
C LEU A 44 -5.10 -5.63 -2.55
N TYR A 45 -4.16 -6.02 -1.68
CA TYR A 45 -3.05 -5.16 -1.24
C TYR A 45 -1.75 -5.65 -1.92
N VAL A 46 -1.31 -4.95 -2.97
CA VAL A 46 -0.26 -5.41 -3.89
C VAL A 46 1.08 -4.75 -3.57
N GLY A 47 2.15 -5.53 -3.61
CA GLY A 47 3.53 -5.05 -3.48
C GLY A 47 3.91 -4.58 -2.07
N GLY A 48 3.24 -5.08 -1.03
CA GLY A 48 3.61 -4.85 0.36
C GLY A 48 4.70 -5.81 0.86
N SER A 49 4.83 -5.96 2.18
CA SER A 49 5.84 -6.84 2.80
C SER A 49 5.69 -8.29 2.37
N SER A 50 4.46 -8.83 2.34
CA SER A 50 4.20 -10.20 1.84
C SER A 50 4.46 -10.34 0.34
N GLY A 51 4.44 -9.24 -0.41
CA GLY A 51 4.85 -9.18 -1.81
C GLY A 51 6.34 -8.87 -1.99
N GLU A 52 7.16 -9.01 -0.94
CA GLU A 52 8.61 -8.92 -0.94
C GLU A 52 9.17 -7.63 -1.58
N CYS A 53 8.44 -6.52 -1.41
CA CYS A 53 8.69 -5.24 -2.09
C CYS A 53 10.13 -4.69 -1.96
N ILE A 54 10.82 -5.01 -0.87
CA ILE A 54 12.18 -4.51 -0.62
C ILE A 54 13.24 -5.23 -1.46
N TYR A 55 12.91 -6.40 -2.02
CA TYR A 55 13.82 -7.20 -2.83
C TYR A 55 13.62 -7.00 -4.33
N HIS A 56 12.54 -6.32 -4.72
CA HIS A 56 12.20 -6.09 -6.13
C HIS A 56 12.63 -4.72 -6.61
N SER A 57 13.13 -4.69 -7.83
CA SER A 57 13.35 -3.45 -8.57
C SER A 57 12.02 -2.73 -8.88
N VAL A 58 12.10 -1.45 -9.22
CA VAL A 58 10.94 -0.68 -9.70
C VAL A 58 10.27 -1.37 -10.89
N ALA A 59 11.07 -1.90 -11.84
CA ALA A 59 10.55 -2.59 -13.01
C ALA A 59 9.77 -3.86 -12.66
N GLU A 60 10.26 -4.68 -11.73
CA GLU A 60 9.55 -5.88 -11.28
C GLU A 60 8.25 -5.54 -10.54
N ARG A 61 8.26 -4.53 -9.69
CA ARG A 61 7.07 -4.05 -8.98
C ARG A 61 6.01 -3.52 -9.95
N ARG A 62 6.42 -2.81 -11.00
CA ARG A 62 5.53 -2.38 -12.07
C ARG A 62 4.95 -3.57 -12.80
N LEU A 63 5.77 -4.56 -13.17
CA LEU A 63 5.35 -5.77 -13.86
C LEU A 63 4.29 -6.54 -13.05
N VAL A 64 4.46 -6.68 -11.72
CA VAL A 64 3.46 -7.30 -10.85
C VAL A 64 2.14 -6.52 -10.89
N LEU A 65 2.19 -5.20 -10.67
CA LEU A 65 0.98 -4.37 -10.62
C LEU A 65 0.24 -4.34 -11.96
N GLU A 66 0.95 -4.22 -13.08
CA GLU A 66 0.39 -4.27 -14.43
C GLU A 66 -0.40 -5.56 -14.67
N ASN A 67 0.15 -6.70 -14.26
CA ASN A 67 -0.52 -7.98 -14.43
C ASN A 67 -1.69 -8.20 -13.47
N VAL A 68 -1.63 -7.68 -12.24
CA VAL A 68 -2.78 -7.65 -11.33
C VAL A 68 -3.90 -6.79 -11.94
N MET A 69 -3.59 -5.58 -12.37
CA MET A 69 -4.59 -4.66 -12.93
C MET A 69 -5.19 -5.16 -14.24
N ALA A 70 -4.39 -5.82 -15.09
CA ALA A 70 -4.90 -6.45 -16.31
C ALA A 70 -5.91 -7.58 -16.03
N GLU A 71 -5.77 -8.26 -14.89
CA GLU A 71 -6.66 -9.38 -14.53
C GLU A 71 -7.89 -8.93 -13.73
N VAL A 72 -7.73 -8.01 -12.77
CA VAL A 72 -8.79 -7.68 -11.82
C VAL A 72 -9.15 -6.19 -11.75
N GLY A 73 -8.50 -5.34 -12.53
CA GLY A 73 -8.79 -3.90 -12.57
C GLY A 73 -10.26 -3.63 -12.86
N GLY A 74 -10.87 -2.73 -12.08
CA GLY A 74 -12.29 -2.42 -12.14
C GLY A 74 -13.24 -3.50 -11.59
N ARG A 75 -12.73 -4.67 -11.19
CA ARG A 75 -13.51 -5.75 -10.56
C ARG A 75 -13.23 -5.90 -9.07
N LEU A 76 -12.02 -5.62 -8.65
CA LEU A 76 -11.59 -5.58 -7.24
C LEU A 76 -11.04 -4.20 -6.91
N THR A 77 -11.19 -3.78 -5.66
CA THR A 77 -10.48 -2.61 -5.14
C THR A 77 -8.99 -2.95 -5.01
N VAL A 78 -8.11 -2.19 -5.66
CA VAL A 78 -6.67 -2.44 -5.64
C VAL A 78 -5.93 -1.34 -4.89
N ILE A 79 -5.18 -1.72 -3.86
CA ILE A 79 -4.28 -0.86 -3.09
C ILE A 79 -2.85 -1.22 -3.48
N ALA A 80 -2.12 -0.30 -4.09
CA ALA A 80 -0.73 -0.52 -4.49
C ALA A 80 0.24 0.07 -3.46
N HIS A 81 1.06 -0.76 -2.84
CA HIS A 81 2.16 -0.28 -2.01
C HIS A 81 3.30 0.20 -2.90
N VAL A 82 3.70 1.46 -2.72
CA VAL A 82 4.65 2.14 -3.62
C VAL A 82 5.94 2.60 -2.94
N ALA A 83 6.09 2.32 -1.63
CA ALA A 83 7.27 2.78 -0.88
C ALA A 83 8.57 2.10 -1.35
N CYS A 84 9.59 2.91 -1.54
CA CYS A 84 11.00 2.57 -1.68
C CYS A 84 11.81 3.45 -0.72
N ASN A 85 13.07 3.11 -0.43
CA ASN A 85 13.94 4.01 0.32
C ASN A 85 14.27 5.30 -0.47
N SER A 86 14.26 5.22 -1.80
CA SER A 86 14.36 6.37 -2.70
C SER A 86 12.98 7.02 -2.87
N THR A 87 12.88 8.31 -2.56
CA THR A 87 11.65 9.09 -2.82
C THR A 87 11.35 9.17 -4.32
N ALA A 88 12.36 9.24 -5.17
CA ALA A 88 12.19 9.30 -6.62
C ALA A 88 11.52 8.01 -7.15
N ASP A 89 12.01 6.84 -6.73
CA ASP A 89 11.44 5.54 -7.12
C ASP A 89 10.01 5.36 -6.60
N SER A 90 9.76 5.82 -5.36
CA SER A 90 8.42 5.79 -4.77
C SER A 90 7.42 6.66 -5.55
N ARG A 91 7.86 7.84 -6.00
CA ARG A 91 7.04 8.73 -6.84
C ARG A 91 6.79 8.14 -8.22
N GLU A 92 7.80 7.49 -8.83
CA GLU A 92 7.63 6.78 -10.10
C GLU A 92 6.57 5.69 -9.98
N LEU A 93 6.65 4.85 -8.92
CA LEU A 93 5.66 3.81 -8.67
C LEU A 93 4.27 4.37 -8.38
N ALA A 94 4.17 5.49 -7.66
CA ALA A 94 2.89 6.15 -7.38
C ALA A 94 2.22 6.68 -8.65
N ALA A 95 2.97 7.38 -9.49
CA ALA A 95 2.47 7.88 -10.78
C ALA A 95 2.04 6.71 -11.71
N HIS A 96 2.83 5.65 -11.75
CA HIS A 96 2.50 4.44 -12.51
C HIS A 96 1.22 3.77 -11.98
N ALA A 97 1.08 3.63 -10.66
CA ALA A 97 -0.11 3.05 -10.04
C ALA A 97 -1.37 3.86 -10.37
N GLN A 98 -1.31 5.19 -10.28
CA GLN A 98 -2.42 6.06 -10.70
C GLN A 98 -2.76 5.88 -12.18
N ALA A 99 -1.75 5.82 -13.05
CA ALA A 99 -1.98 5.64 -14.48
C ALA A 99 -2.67 4.31 -14.82
N LEU A 100 -2.47 3.29 -14.00
CA LEU A 100 -3.18 2.01 -14.11
C LEU A 100 -4.59 2.03 -13.50
N GLY A 101 -4.98 3.09 -12.79
CA GLY A 101 -6.31 3.24 -12.21
C GLY A 101 -6.50 2.46 -10.91
N VAL A 102 -5.48 2.33 -10.06
CA VAL A 102 -5.66 1.74 -8.73
C VAL A 102 -6.53 2.64 -7.84
N ASP A 103 -7.20 2.06 -6.86
CA ASP A 103 -8.08 2.79 -5.94
C ASP A 103 -7.32 3.59 -4.88
N ALA A 104 -6.19 3.06 -4.44
CA ALA A 104 -5.31 3.73 -3.50
C ALA A 104 -3.85 3.34 -3.70
N ILE A 105 -2.97 4.23 -3.28
CA ILE A 105 -1.56 3.91 -3.03
C ILE A 105 -1.31 3.82 -1.53
N ALA A 106 -0.29 3.06 -1.14
CA ALA A 106 0.11 2.93 0.26
C ALA A 106 1.63 2.98 0.41
N ALA A 107 2.12 3.48 1.56
CA ALA A 107 3.55 3.55 1.83
C ALA A 107 3.91 3.33 3.30
N ILE A 108 4.93 2.50 3.56
CA ILE A 108 5.69 2.51 4.81
C ILE A 108 6.61 3.74 4.84
N PRO A 109 7.12 4.17 6.00
CA PRO A 109 8.24 5.10 6.03
C PRO A 109 9.49 4.46 5.39
N PRO A 110 10.49 5.26 4.96
CA PRO A 110 11.78 4.71 4.55
C PRO A 110 12.39 3.87 5.68
N ILE A 111 12.96 2.72 5.33
CA ILE A 111 13.56 1.78 6.27
C ILE A 111 15.06 2.03 6.40
N TYR A 112 15.69 1.40 7.38
CA TYR A 112 17.10 1.44 7.74
C TYR A 112 17.48 2.67 8.60
N PHE A 113 17.32 3.90 8.10
CA PHE A 113 17.49 5.10 8.91
C PHE A 113 16.15 5.59 9.47
N LYS A 114 16.09 5.81 10.78
CA LYS A 114 14.91 6.34 11.46
C LYS A 114 14.79 7.84 11.20
N LEU A 115 13.92 8.21 10.29
CA LEU A 115 13.65 9.61 9.99
C LEU A 115 12.80 10.27 11.08
N PRO A 116 12.99 11.58 11.32
CA PRO A 116 12.11 12.34 12.20
C PRO A 116 10.72 12.48 11.56
N PRO A 117 9.64 12.69 12.37
CA PRO A 117 8.26 12.79 11.88
C PRO A 117 8.08 13.75 10.70
N ARG A 118 8.74 14.92 10.72
CA ARG A 118 8.70 15.88 9.61
C ARG A 118 9.26 15.31 8.29
N GLY A 119 10.30 14.49 8.39
CA GLY A 119 10.91 13.84 7.21
C GLY A 119 10.00 12.77 6.64
N ILE A 120 9.33 12.00 7.51
CA ILE A 120 8.36 10.98 7.11
C ILE A 120 7.14 11.63 6.46
N ALA A 121 6.58 12.68 7.07
CA ALA A 121 5.45 13.42 6.50
C ALA A 121 5.79 14.00 5.12
N LYS A 122 6.99 14.59 4.96
CA LYS A 122 7.44 15.08 3.66
C LYS A 122 7.53 13.94 2.64
N TYR A 123 8.14 12.82 2.98
CA TYR A 123 8.27 11.66 2.10
C TYR A 123 6.90 11.14 1.63
N TRP A 124 5.96 10.97 2.55
CA TRP A 124 4.60 10.51 2.19
C TRP A 124 3.83 11.52 1.33
N ASN A 125 3.98 12.82 1.61
CA ASN A 125 3.36 13.85 0.78
C ASN A 125 3.98 13.91 -0.62
N ASP A 126 5.31 13.81 -0.74
CA ASP A 126 5.99 13.77 -2.05
C ASP A 126 5.50 12.58 -2.91
N ILE A 127 5.21 11.43 -2.28
CA ILE A 127 4.61 10.25 -2.94
C ILE A 127 3.17 10.55 -3.36
N SER A 128 2.36 11.04 -2.42
CA SER A 128 0.95 11.36 -2.67
C SER A 128 0.78 12.41 -3.77
N ASP A 129 1.68 13.38 -3.86
CA ASP A 129 1.66 14.43 -4.89
C ASP A 129 2.03 13.90 -6.29
N ALA A 130 2.68 12.74 -6.38
CA ALA A 130 2.94 12.06 -7.66
C ALA A 130 1.71 11.28 -8.17
N ALA A 131 0.68 11.11 -7.34
CA ALA A 131 -0.59 10.47 -7.66
C ALA A 131 -1.76 11.32 -7.12
N PRO A 132 -1.99 12.52 -7.68
CA PRO A 132 -2.89 13.52 -7.10
C PRO A 132 -4.36 13.12 -7.07
N ASP A 133 -4.78 12.17 -7.91
CA ASP A 133 -6.17 11.71 -8.03
C ASP A 133 -6.41 10.38 -7.32
N THR A 134 -5.43 9.89 -6.54
CA THR A 134 -5.46 8.56 -5.91
C THR A 134 -5.46 8.69 -4.38
N ASP A 135 -6.31 7.90 -3.70
CA ASP A 135 -6.34 7.84 -2.24
C ASP A 135 -4.99 7.35 -1.68
N PHE A 136 -4.62 7.84 -0.48
CA PHE A 136 -3.37 7.46 0.19
C PHE A 136 -3.66 6.73 1.50
N ILE A 137 -3.00 5.60 1.72
CA ILE A 137 -3.09 4.79 2.94
C ILE A 137 -1.71 4.72 3.60
N ILE A 138 -1.61 5.19 4.82
CA ILE A 138 -0.39 5.05 5.62
C ILE A 138 -0.22 3.58 6.03
N TYR A 139 0.95 3.00 5.80
CA TYR A 139 1.24 1.65 6.27
C TYR A 139 2.10 1.70 7.54
N ASN A 140 1.47 1.40 8.68
CA ASN A 140 2.11 1.33 9.99
C ASN A 140 2.54 -0.12 10.29
N ILE A 141 3.85 -0.39 10.21
CA ILE A 141 4.47 -1.67 10.53
C ILE A 141 5.81 -1.44 11.25
N PRO A 142 5.78 -0.98 12.51
CA PRO A 142 6.97 -0.52 13.22
C PRO A 142 8.04 -1.60 13.39
N GLN A 143 7.67 -2.87 13.45
CA GLN A 143 8.61 -3.98 13.58
C GLN A 143 9.59 -4.06 12.39
N LEU A 144 9.13 -3.73 11.19
CA LEU A 144 9.94 -3.76 9.97
C LEU A 144 10.42 -2.36 9.55
N ALA A 145 9.60 -1.34 9.75
CA ALA A 145 9.94 0.02 9.37
C ALA A 145 10.88 0.72 10.38
N GLY A 146 10.94 0.20 11.62
CA GLY A 146 11.75 0.80 12.69
C GLY A 146 11.20 2.10 13.27
N VAL A 147 10.07 2.59 12.76
CA VAL A 147 9.35 3.78 13.24
C VAL A 147 7.87 3.47 13.31
N ALA A 148 7.23 3.88 14.42
CA ALA A 148 5.79 3.77 14.60
C ALA A 148 5.09 5.05 14.15
N LEU A 149 3.88 4.91 13.60
CA LEU A 149 2.96 6.02 13.43
C LEU A 149 2.57 6.55 14.82
N THR A 150 2.46 7.86 14.93
CA THR A 150 1.99 8.54 16.15
C THR A 150 0.80 9.43 15.82
N ILE A 151 -0.04 9.74 16.81
CA ILE A 151 -1.19 10.64 16.62
C ILE A 151 -0.77 12.00 16.03
N PRO A 152 0.29 12.68 16.53
CA PRO A 152 0.73 13.93 15.90
C PRO A 152 1.14 13.77 14.43
N LEU A 153 1.80 12.67 14.06
CA LEU A 153 2.18 12.42 12.67
C LEU A 153 0.95 12.11 11.81
N LEU A 154 -0.02 11.33 12.31
CA LEU A 154 -1.28 11.10 11.61
C LEU A 154 -2.03 12.42 11.36
N LYS A 155 -2.17 13.27 12.38
CA LYS A 155 -2.83 14.58 12.25
C LYS A 155 -2.12 15.49 11.25
N GLU A 156 -0.80 15.43 11.18
CA GLU A 156 -0.06 16.17 10.16
C GLU A 156 -0.40 15.64 8.75
N MET A 157 -0.47 14.32 8.59
CA MET A 157 -0.81 13.70 7.31
C MET A 157 -2.27 13.90 6.90
N GLN A 158 -3.21 14.01 7.85
CA GLN A 158 -4.63 14.31 7.57
C GLN A 158 -4.88 15.72 6.99
N LYS A 159 -3.88 16.60 7.00
CA LYS A 159 -3.94 17.87 6.25
C LYS A 159 -3.96 17.62 4.74
N ASN A 160 -3.46 16.47 4.27
CA ASN A 160 -3.58 16.00 2.91
C ASN A 160 -4.92 15.26 2.75
N PRO A 161 -5.88 15.77 1.97
CA PRO A 161 -7.23 15.19 1.85
C PRO A 161 -7.24 13.82 1.19
N ARG A 162 -6.15 13.38 0.56
CA ARG A 162 -6.01 12.06 -0.02
C ARG A 162 -5.71 10.98 1.03
N VAL A 163 -5.29 11.35 2.22
CA VAL A 163 -5.04 10.40 3.32
C VAL A 163 -6.37 9.93 3.89
N VAL A 164 -6.77 8.72 3.52
CA VAL A 164 -8.08 8.15 3.90
C VAL A 164 -7.97 7.07 4.97
N GLY A 165 -6.79 6.47 5.17
CA GLY A 165 -6.68 5.32 6.04
C GLY A 165 -5.29 4.96 6.52
N VAL A 166 -5.28 3.97 7.42
CA VAL A 166 -4.08 3.33 7.95
C VAL A 166 -4.21 1.83 7.78
N LYS A 167 -3.22 1.19 7.15
CA LYS A 167 -3.01 -0.25 7.31
C LYS A 167 -2.16 -0.44 8.56
N ASN A 168 -2.74 -1.05 9.59
CA ASN A 168 -2.09 -1.23 10.88
C ASN A 168 -1.61 -2.66 11.05
N SER A 169 -0.29 -2.84 11.10
CA SER A 169 0.38 -4.09 11.41
C SER A 169 1.26 -3.95 12.67
N SER A 170 0.91 -3.02 13.57
CA SER A 170 1.51 -2.94 14.90
C SER A 170 0.98 -4.08 15.78
N MET A 171 1.76 -4.48 16.79
CA MET A 171 1.36 -5.56 17.71
C MET A 171 0.23 -5.17 18.67
N PRO A 172 0.15 -3.93 19.23
CA PRO A 172 -0.92 -3.55 20.11
C PRO A 172 -2.26 -3.45 19.37
N VAL A 173 -3.22 -4.33 19.65
CA VAL A 173 -4.55 -4.32 19.00
C VAL A 173 -5.35 -3.05 19.28
N GLN A 174 -5.13 -2.39 20.43
CA GLN A 174 -5.76 -1.11 20.74
C GLN A 174 -5.42 0.00 19.74
N ASP A 175 -4.33 -0.11 19.01
CA ASP A 175 -3.94 0.86 17.97
C ASP A 175 -5.02 0.95 16.88
N ILE A 176 -5.72 -0.15 16.57
CA ILE A 176 -6.81 -0.16 15.59
C ILE A 176 -7.91 0.83 16.01
N GLN A 177 -8.35 0.77 17.27
CA GLN A 177 -9.36 1.67 17.77
C GLN A 177 -8.84 3.11 17.85
N MET A 178 -7.59 3.30 18.26
CA MET A 178 -6.96 4.61 18.35
C MET A 178 -6.94 5.33 16.99
N TRP A 179 -6.62 4.62 15.89
CA TRP A 179 -6.67 5.23 14.56
C TRP A 179 -8.11 5.50 14.10
N ARG A 180 -9.05 4.62 14.43
CA ARG A 180 -10.47 4.83 14.11
C ARG A 180 -11.04 6.07 14.80
N ASP A 181 -10.66 6.30 16.05
CA ASP A 181 -11.08 7.46 16.81
C ASP A 181 -10.57 8.78 16.21
N GLU A 182 -9.49 8.74 15.46
CA GLU A 182 -8.98 9.88 14.67
C GLU A 182 -9.68 10.04 13.30
N GLY A 183 -10.70 9.23 13.00
CA GLY A 183 -11.58 9.39 11.84
C GLY A 183 -11.05 8.80 10.53
N VAL A 184 -10.06 7.91 10.55
CA VAL A 184 -9.54 7.23 9.37
C VAL A 184 -10.05 5.79 9.30
N ILE A 185 -10.12 5.23 8.09
CA ILE A 185 -10.34 3.78 7.93
C ILE A 185 -9.08 3.02 8.37
N VAL A 186 -9.31 1.81 8.91
CA VAL A 186 -8.20 0.99 9.40
C VAL A 186 -8.30 -0.41 8.81
N PHE A 187 -7.22 -0.84 8.15
CA PHE A 187 -7.01 -2.23 7.78
C PHE A 187 -6.19 -2.92 8.87
N ASN A 188 -6.70 -4.00 9.44
CA ASN A 188 -5.88 -4.84 10.31
C ASN A 188 -4.95 -5.69 9.44
N GLY A 189 -3.66 -5.59 9.68
CA GLY A 189 -2.64 -6.33 8.93
C GLY A 189 -1.88 -7.36 9.77
N THR A 190 -2.30 -7.56 11.01
CA THR A 190 -1.74 -8.59 11.92
C THR A 190 -2.89 -9.49 12.34
N ASP A 191 -2.79 -10.75 12.01
CA ASP A 191 -3.75 -11.79 12.35
C ASP A 191 -3.45 -12.39 13.73
#